data_ff8433a5395c5c7a64621d8adec99dba
#
_entry.id   ff8433a5395c5c7a64621d8adec99dba
#
_cell.length_a   1.000
_cell.length_b   1.000
_cell.length_c   1.000
_cell.angle_alpha   90.00
_cell.angle_beta   90.00
_cell.angle_gamma   90.00
#
_symmetry.space_group_name_H-M   'P 1'
#
loop_
_entity.id
_entity.type
_entity.pdbx_description
1 polymer ?
#
loop_
_entity_poly.entity_id
_entity_poly.type
_entity_poly.pdbx_seq_one_letter_code
_entity_poly.pdbx_strand_id
1 'polypeptide(L)'
;YYFELPQKIVHAYWETDGTLTLDYTYVFKNDPSGHIIDYVDVGLPNNSYRDSNVTATINGEPVDYVSSSEFQGEGSSGVAVALGSKSIMPGDTGTVRVRITRIRDVLYPDSDDKNYVSAVLIPNYFISSVVYGTSDTTITYHFPAGVQPEEPRWHQSPAGFPAEPETGFDAQGGIIY
;
A
#
# COMPACT_ATOMS: atom_id res chain seq x y z
N TYR A 1 -6.39 10.73 -16.28
CA TYR A 1 -7.25 10.35 -15.14
C TYR A 1 -7.55 11.56 -14.28
N TYR A 2 -8.73 11.59 -13.66
CA TYR A 2 -9.11 12.59 -12.69
C TYR A 2 -10.18 12.00 -11.76
N PHE A 3 -9.87 11.85 -10.47
CA PHE A 3 -10.73 11.12 -9.53
C PHE A 3 -10.59 11.61 -8.09
N GLU A 4 -11.59 11.35 -7.27
CA GLU A 4 -11.47 11.36 -5.82
C GLU A 4 -10.99 9.99 -5.32
N LEU A 5 -10.24 9.99 -4.23
CA LEU A 5 -9.82 8.79 -3.51
C LEU A 5 -10.37 8.84 -2.07
N PRO A 6 -11.69 8.65 -1.87
CA PRO A 6 -12.32 8.85 -0.57
C PRO A 6 -11.69 8.02 0.54
N GLN A 7 -11.19 6.82 0.22
CA GLN A 7 -10.57 5.94 1.20
C GLN A 7 -9.31 5.28 0.63
N LYS A 8 -8.27 5.26 1.45
CA LYS A 8 -7.02 4.52 1.23
C LYS A 8 -6.65 3.79 2.50
N ILE A 9 -6.64 2.46 2.46
CA ILE A 9 -6.23 1.63 3.59
C ILE A 9 -4.96 0.87 3.19
N VAL A 10 -3.95 0.91 4.06
CA VAL A 10 -2.68 0.24 3.86
C VAL A 10 -2.38 -0.61 5.09
N HIS A 11 -2.20 -1.91 4.88
CA HIS A 11 -1.62 -2.79 5.89
C HIS A 11 -0.23 -3.23 5.44
N ALA A 12 0.75 -3.03 6.31
CA ALA A 12 2.13 -3.47 6.12
C ALA A 12 2.45 -4.55 7.16
N TYR A 13 2.57 -5.79 6.70
CA TYR A 13 2.88 -6.94 7.57
C TYR A 13 4.38 -7.25 7.46
N TRP A 14 5.11 -6.95 8.53
CA TRP A 14 6.50 -7.32 8.67
C TRP A 14 6.59 -8.76 9.15
N GLU A 15 7.08 -9.64 8.29
CA GLU A 15 7.09 -11.07 8.53
C GLU A 15 8.33 -11.51 9.32
N THR A 16 8.25 -12.64 10.03
CA THR A 16 9.36 -13.16 10.84
C THR A 16 10.59 -13.56 10.01
N ASP A 17 10.41 -13.78 8.71
CA ASP A 17 11.52 -14.07 7.78
C ASP A 17 12.18 -12.82 7.20
N GLY A 18 11.77 -11.63 7.66
CA GLY A 18 12.29 -10.35 7.21
C GLY A 18 11.68 -9.83 5.91
N THR A 19 10.67 -10.50 5.36
CA THR A 19 9.93 -9.99 4.21
C THR A 19 8.78 -9.09 4.63
N LEU A 20 8.26 -8.33 3.67
CA LEU A 20 7.09 -7.47 3.83
C LEU A 20 5.95 -7.98 2.96
N THR A 21 4.75 -8.04 3.55
CA THR A 21 3.49 -8.15 2.82
C THR A 21 2.78 -6.80 2.86
N LEU A 22 2.40 -6.27 1.70
CA LEU A 22 1.57 -5.06 1.59
C LEU A 22 0.17 -5.43 1.13
N ASP A 23 -0.83 -4.81 1.74
CA ASP A 23 -2.23 -4.94 1.37
C ASP A 23 -2.84 -3.55 1.28
N TYR A 24 -3.13 -3.13 0.05
CA TYR A 24 -3.73 -1.84 -0.25
C TYR A 24 -5.21 -2.01 -0.58
N THR A 25 -6.03 -1.14 -0.05
CA THR A 25 -7.42 -0.97 -0.47
C THR A 25 -7.64 0.49 -0.83
N TYR A 26 -8.08 0.72 -2.07
CA TYR A 26 -8.42 2.04 -2.60
C TYR A 26 -9.89 2.08 -2.97
N VAL A 27 -10.59 3.11 -2.54
CA VAL A 27 -11.92 3.43 -3.08
C VAL A 27 -11.74 4.60 -4.04
N PHE A 28 -11.92 4.33 -5.33
CA PHE A 28 -11.90 5.35 -6.37
C PHE A 28 -13.32 5.83 -6.64
N LYS A 29 -13.48 7.13 -6.81
CA LYS A 29 -14.68 7.75 -7.38
C LYS A 29 -14.24 8.54 -8.60
N ASN A 30 -14.49 7.98 -9.78
CA ASN A 30 -14.07 8.58 -11.03
C ASN A 30 -14.89 9.84 -11.32
N ASP A 31 -14.21 10.91 -11.72
CA ASP A 31 -14.89 12.14 -12.08
C ASP A 31 -15.77 11.92 -13.33
N PRO A 32 -17.01 12.47 -13.38
CA PRO A 32 -17.86 12.34 -14.56
C PRO A 32 -17.24 12.86 -15.87
N SER A 33 -16.27 13.77 -15.78
CA SER A 33 -15.50 14.30 -16.92
C SER A 33 -14.13 13.61 -17.07
N GLY A 34 -13.79 12.68 -16.21
CA GLY A 34 -12.54 11.95 -16.22
C GLY A 34 -12.47 10.90 -17.32
N HIS A 35 -11.27 10.40 -17.56
CA HIS A 35 -11.08 9.20 -18.36
C HIS A 35 -11.50 7.95 -17.58
N ILE A 36 -11.88 6.89 -18.28
CA ILE A 36 -12.06 5.57 -17.69
C ILE A 36 -10.80 5.17 -16.92
N ILE A 37 -10.97 4.67 -15.69
CA ILE A 37 -9.87 4.09 -14.93
C ILE A 37 -9.79 2.61 -15.29
N ASP A 38 -8.89 2.29 -16.19
CA ASP A 38 -8.63 0.94 -16.71
C ASP A 38 -7.37 0.31 -16.12
N TYR A 39 -6.47 1.15 -15.63
CA TYR A 39 -5.25 0.75 -14.93
C TYR A 39 -5.11 1.48 -13.59
N VAL A 40 -4.52 0.78 -12.62
CA VAL A 40 -4.11 1.36 -11.34
C VAL A 40 -2.64 1.01 -11.12
N ASP A 41 -1.78 2.03 -11.12
CA ASP A 41 -0.38 1.86 -10.80
C ASP A 41 -0.18 1.87 -9.28
N VAL A 42 0.48 0.85 -8.75
CA VAL A 42 0.78 0.69 -7.33
C VAL A 42 2.28 0.66 -7.12
N GLY A 43 2.82 1.74 -6.55
CA GLY A 43 4.23 1.86 -6.18
C GLY A 43 4.60 0.91 -5.04
N LEU A 44 5.78 0.32 -5.14
CA LEU A 44 6.34 -0.62 -4.18
C LEU A 44 7.73 -0.18 -3.72
N PRO A 45 8.21 -0.65 -2.55
CA PRO A 45 9.48 -0.20 -1.98
C PRO A 45 10.69 -0.49 -2.87
N ASN A 46 10.64 -1.59 -3.62
CA ASN A 46 11.71 -2.06 -4.49
C ASN A 46 11.19 -3.10 -5.49
N ASN A 47 12.08 -3.67 -6.29
CA ASN A 47 11.76 -4.74 -7.26
C ASN A 47 12.09 -6.16 -6.75
N SER A 48 12.33 -6.34 -5.45
CA SER A 48 12.70 -7.64 -4.86
C SER A 48 11.47 -8.51 -4.53
N TYR A 49 10.54 -8.60 -5.46
CA TYR A 49 9.33 -9.44 -5.43
C TYR A 49 9.15 -10.15 -6.78
N ARG A 50 8.07 -10.90 -6.92
CA ARG A 50 7.67 -11.54 -8.19
C ARG A 50 6.22 -11.16 -8.50
N ASP A 51 5.89 -10.98 -9.76
CA ASP A 51 4.52 -10.68 -10.19
C ASP A 51 3.53 -11.77 -9.73
N SER A 52 3.98 -13.04 -9.68
CA SER A 52 3.17 -14.15 -9.13
C SER A 52 2.82 -14.02 -7.63
N ASN A 53 3.47 -13.11 -6.91
CA ASN A 53 3.15 -12.80 -5.50
C ASN A 53 2.15 -11.64 -5.37
N VAL A 54 1.70 -11.09 -6.49
CA VAL A 54 0.72 -10.00 -6.54
C VAL A 54 -0.65 -10.57 -6.86
N THR A 55 -1.63 -10.22 -6.04
CA THR A 55 -3.05 -10.48 -6.31
C THR A 55 -3.82 -9.18 -6.26
N ALA A 56 -4.76 -9.00 -7.16
CA ALA A 56 -5.58 -7.80 -7.17
C ALA A 56 -7.04 -8.12 -7.51
N THR A 57 -7.94 -7.33 -6.94
CA THR A 57 -9.37 -7.40 -7.19
C THR A 57 -9.96 -6.02 -7.42
N ILE A 58 -11.03 -5.97 -8.18
CA ILE A 58 -11.93 -4.82 -8.35
C ILE A 58 -13.33 -5.23 -7.89
N ASN A 59 -13.89 -4.53 -6.90
CA ASN A 59 -15.18 -4.84 -6.29
C ASN A 59 -15.31 -6.31 -5.81
N GLY A 60 -14.18 -6.88 -5.33
CA GLY A 60 -14.11 -8.26 -4.89
C GLY A 60 -13.86 -9.31 -5.98
N GLU A 61 -13.87 -8.92 -7.25
CA GLU A 61 -13.63 -9.79 -8.39
C GLU A 61 -12.18 -9.69 -8.87
N PRO A 62 -11.54 -10.78 -9.34
CA PRO A 62 -10.20 -10.71 -9.89
C PRO A 62 -10.09 -9.68 -11.04
N VAL A 63 -8.99 -8.97 -11.08
CA VAL A 63 -8.62 -8.09 -12.19
C VAL A 63 -8.17 -8.92 -13.40
N ASP A 64 -7.96 -8.27 -14.53
CA ASP A 64 -7.56 -8.93 -15.77
C ASP A 64 -6.14 -9.50 -15.63
N TYR A 65 -5.18 -8.66 -15.26
CA TYR A 65 -3.80 -9.06 -14.96
C TYR A 65 -3.07 -8.00 -14.13
N VAL A 66 -1.87 -8.36 -13.66
CA VAL A 66 -0.90 -7.46 -13.06
C VAL A 66 0.44 -7.60 -13.77
N SER A 67 1.20 -6.49 -13.89
CA SER A 67 2.48 -6.48 -14.59
C SER A 67 3.42 -5.43 -13.99
N SER A 68 4.61 -5.85 -13.58
CA SER A 68 5.66 -4.91 -13.16
C SER A 68 6.29 -4.17 -14.34
N SER A 69 6.31 -4.78 -15.53
CA SER A 69 6.89 -4.18 -16.73
C SER A 69 6.04 -3.04 -17.33
N GLU A 70 4.77 -2.95 -16.95
CA GLU A 70 3.83 -1.91 -17.42
C GLU A 70 3.62 -0.80 -16.41
N PHE A 71 4.28 -0.86 -15.25
CA PHE A 71 4.19 0.17 -14.22
C PHE A 71 4.66 1.53 -14.74
N GLN A 72 3.82 2.55 -14.59
CA GLN A 72 4.08 3.93 -14.99
C GLN A 72 3.76 4.93 -13.86
N GLY A 73 3.56 4.42 -12.64
CA GLY A 73 3.26 5.24 -11.46
C GLY A 73 4.48 5.98 -10.92
N GLU A 74 4.27 6.65 -9.80
CA GLU A 74 5.32 7.38 -9.12
C GLU A 74 6.32 6.43 -8.45
N GLY A 75 7.61 6.74 -8.59
CA GLY A 75 8.69 5.93 -8.05
C GLY A 75 9.35 5.03 -9.10
N SER A 76 10.32 4.21 -8.64
CA SER A 76 11.14 3.36 -9.50
C SER A 76 10.66 1.90 -9.56
N SER A 77 9.69 1.53 -8.74
CA SER A 77 9.26 0.15 -8.55
C SER A 77 7.76 0.10 -8.30
N GLY A 78 7.09 -0.86 -8.90
CA GLY A 78 5.66 -1.03 -8.72
C GLY A 78 5.05 -2.02 -9.70
N VAL A 79 3.73 -2.10 -9.67
CA VAL A 79 2.93 -2.93 -10.57
C VAL A 79 1.80 -2.13 -11.16
N ALA A 80 1.53 -2.33 -12.44
CA ALA A 80 0.31 -1.92 -13.11
C ALA A 80 -0.76 -3.00 -12.90
N VAL A 81 -1.93 -2.59 -12.46
CA VAL A 81 -3.10 -3.44 -12.25
C VAL A 81 -4.11 -3.14 -13.35
N ALA A 82 -4.29 -4.06 -14.28
CA ALA A 82 -5.23 -3.90 -15.39
C ALA A 82 -6.64 -4.36 -14.98
N LEU A 83 -7.61 -3.43 -14.98
CA LEU A 83 -8.98 -3.71 -14.56
C LEU A 83 -9.80 -4.40 -15.67
N GLY A 84 -9.38 -4.27 -16.93
CA GLY A 84 -10.01 -4.90 -18.09
C GLY A 84 -11.48 -4.50 -18.26
N SER A 85 -12.35 -5.47 -18.42
CA SER A 85 -13.80 -5.25 -18.60
C SER A 85 -14.49 -4.69 -17.35
N LYS A 86 -13.80 -4.61 -16.21
CA LYS A 86 -14.30 -4.10 -14.94
C LYS A 86 -13.77 -2.70 -14.61
N SER A 87 -13.27 -1.99 -15.62
CA SER A 87 -12.79 -0.62 -15.51
C SER A 87 -13.83 0.31 -14.87
N ILE A 88 -13.37 1.30 -14.12
CA ILE A 88 -14.25 2.25 -13.44
C ILE A 88 -14.62 3.36 -14.42
N MET A 89 -15.87 3.40 -14.86
CA MET A 89 -16.37 4.38 -15.81
C MET A 89 -16.43 5.77 -15.19
N PRO A 90 -16.41 6.85 -16.02
CA PRO A 90 -16.67 8.20 -15.54
C PRO A 90 -17.98 8.30 -14.74
N GLY A 91 -17.91 8.86 -13.54
CA GLY A 91 -19.04 8.97 -12.62
C GLY A 91 -19.24 7.76 -11.68
N ASP A 92 -18.57 6.64 -11.96
CA ASP A 92 -18.70 5.43 -11.14
C ASP A 92 -17.69 5.39 -9.99
N THR A 93 -17.96 4.50 -9.04
CA THR A 93 -17.10 4.19 -7.90
C THR A 93 -16.65 2.73 -7.99
N GLY A 94 -15.38 2.48 -7.68
CA GLY A 94 -14.83 1.12 -7.61
C GLY A 94 -13.85 0.96 -6.46
N THR A 95 -13.83 -0.24 -5.88
CA THR A 95 -12.89 -0.61 -4.83
C THR A 95 -11.83 -1.56 -5.39
N VAL A 96 -10.60 -1.09 -5.44
CA VAL A 96 -9.44 -1.89 -5.88
C VAL A 96 -8.65 -2.32 -4.66
N ARG A 97 -8.42 -3.62 -4.51
CA ARG A 97 -7.54 -4.18 -3.51
C ARG A 97 -6.35 -4.84 -4.18
N VAL A 98 -5.14 -4.55 -3.68
CA VAL A 98 -3.90 -5.10 -4.20
C VAL A 98 -3.09 -5.64 -3.04
N ARG A 99 -2.75 -6.92 -3.09
CA ARG A 99 -1.93 -7.58 -2.07
C ARG A 99 -0.66 -8.14 -2.71
N ILE A 100 0.47 -7.76 -2.14
CA ILE A 100 1.80 -8.19 -2.56
C ILE A 100 2.46 -8.89 -1.38
N THR A 101 2.91 -10.12 -1.58
CA THR A 101 3.61 -10.91 -0.56
C THR A 101 5.07 -11.08 -0.87
N ARG A 102 5.89 -11.36 0.16
CA ARG A 102 7.32 -11.70 0.03
C ARG A 102 8.17 -10.63 -0.66
N ILE A 103 7.93 -9.36 -0.35
CA ILE A 103 8.82 -8.28 -0.75
C ILE A 103 10.06 -8.39 0.14
N ARG A 104 11.23 -8.56 -0.48
CA ARG A 104 12.53 -8.69 0.20
C ARG A 104 13.28 -7.36 0.21
N ASP A 105 14.42 -7.34 0.88
CA ASP A 105 15.33 -6.18 0.91
C ASP A 105 14.63 -4.90 1.43
N VAL A 106 13.86 -5.04 2.49
CA VAL A 106 13.04 -3.99 3.12
C VAL A 106 13.49 -3.64 4.54
N LEU A 107 14.43 -4.39 5.10
CA LEU A 107 15.00 -4.15 6.42
C LEU A 107 16.47 -3.75 6.28
N TYR A 108 16.88 -2.80 7.09
CA TYR A 108 18.24 -2.27 7.11
C TYR A 108 18.80 -2.38 8.54
N PRO A 109 20.09 -2.72 8.72
CA PRO A 109 20.72 -2.64 10.04
C PRO A 109 20.58 -1.20 10.57
N ASP A 110 20.20 -1.08 11.84
CA ASP A 110 20.19 0.23 12.48
C ASP A 110 21.63 0.76 12.63
N SER A 111 21.82 2.07 12.42
CA SER A 111 23.14 2.69 12.46
C SER A 111 23.68 2.81 13.88
N ASP A 112 22.80 3.01 14.83
CA ASP A 112 23.14 3.38 16.20
C ASP A 112 23.07 2.19 17.16
N ASP A 113 22.19 1.24 16.92
CA ASP A 113 22.00 0.05 17.75
C ASP A 113 21.89 -1.22 16.90
N LYS A 114 22.94 -2.02 16.89
CA LYS A 114 23.03 -3.27 16.11
C LYS A 114 22.02 -4.36 16.52
N ASN A 115 21.32 -4.19 17.61
CA ASN A 115 20.26 -5.09 18.03
C ASN A 115 18.92 -4.76 17.35
N TYR A 116 18.87 -3.65 16.61
CA TYR A 116 17.67 -3.20 15.89
C TYR A 116 17.87 -3.26 14.38
N VAL A 117 16.77 -3.38 13.71
CA VAL A 117 16.65 -3.18 12.26
C VAL A 117 15.70 -2.01 12.00
N SER A 118 16.01 -1.24 10.98
CA SER A 118 15.19 -0.13 10.53
C SER A 118 14.37 -0.55 9.31
N ALA A 119 13.12 -0.13 9.27
CA ALA A 119 12.22 -0.30 8.16
C ALA A 119 11.65 1.06 7.75
N VAL A 120 11.61 1.33 6.45
CA VAL A 120 10.99 2.53 5.89
C VAL A 120 9.98 2.11 4.83
N LEU A 121 8.75 2.55 4.97
CA LEU A 121 7.71 2.38 3.98
C LEU A 121 7.15 3.74 3.59
N ILE A 122 7.23 4.06 2.31
CA ILE A 122 6.46 5.13 1.69
C ILE A 122 5.31 4.45 0.95
N PRO A 123 4.07 4.51 1.47
CA PRO A 123 2.93 3.89 0.80
C PRO A 123 2.69 4.54 -0.56
N ASN A 124 2.20 3.76 -1.51
CA ASN A 124 1.82 4.27 -2.82
C ASN A 124 0.96 5.53 -2.72
N TYR A 125 1.20 6.50 -3.58
CA TYR A 125 0.41 7.73 -3.68
C TYR A 125 0.12 8.06 -5.15
N PHE A 126 -0.88 8.89 -5.35
CA PHE A 126 -1.22 9.45 -6.66
C PHE A 126 -0.93 10.95 -6.66
N ILE A 127 -0.41 11.45 -7.77
CA ILE A 127 -0.05 12.88 -7.89
C ILE A 127 -1.29 13.77 -7.88
N SER A 128 -1.14 14.99 -7.38
CA SER A 128 -2.22 15.96 -7.23
C SER A 128 -2.85 16.44 -8.55
N SER A 129 -2.22 16.11 -9.68
CA SER A 129 -2.81 16.40 -11.02
C SER A 129 -3.92 15.42 -11.42
N VAL A 130 -3.99 14.25 -10.78
CA VAL A 130 -5.00 13.22 -11.08
C VAL A 130 -5.97 12.97 -9.92
N VAL A 131 -5.57 13.27 -8.67
CA VAL A 131 -6.42 13.09 -7.49
C VAL A 131 -6.82 14.44 -6.90
N TYR A 132 -8.09 14.57 -6.54
CA TYR A 132 -8.64 15.76 -5.89
C TYR A 132 -9.50 15.39 -4.68
N GLY A 133 -9.93 16.40 -3.94
CA GLY A 133 -10.72 16.20 -2.72
C GLY A 133 -9.87 15.80 -1.52
N THR A 134 -10.50 15.15 -0.56
CA THR A 134 -9.88 14.67 0.68
C THR A 134 -9.93 13.14 0.72
N SER A 135 -8.84 12.54 1.21
CA SER A 135 -8.76 11.08 1.40
C SER A 135 -8.72 10.75 2.89
N ASP A 136 -9.55 9.81 3.32
CA ASP A 136 -9.37 9.15 4.60
C ASP A 136 -8.30 8.06 4.41
N THR A 137 -7.14 8.28 5.04
CA THR A 137 -5.99 7.40 4.89
C THR A 137 -5.64 6.74 6.21
N THR A 138 -5.69 5.42 6.24
CA THR A 138 -5.24 4.60 7.37
C THR A 138 -4.06 3.75 6.94
N ILE A 139 -2.97 3.82 7.71
CA ILE A 139 -1.78 3.00 7.51
C ILE A 139 -1.56 2.22 8.79
N THR A 140 -1.53 0.90 8.71
CA THR A 140 -1.30 0.03 9.85
C THR A 140 -0.06 -0.82 9.62
N TYR A 141 0.90 -0.72 10.52
CA TYR A 141 2.05 -1.61 10.59
C TYR A 141 1.73 -2.79 11.50
N HIS A 142 1.89 -4.00 11.01
CA HIS A 142 1.80 -5.24 11.76
C HIS A 142 3.20 -5.75 12.01
N PHE A 143 3.58 -5.85 13.28
CA PHE A 143 4.89 -6.36 13.66
C PHE A 143 4.93 -7.88 13.68
N PRO A 144 6.10 -8.49 13.47
CA PRO A 144 6.25 -9.94 13.53
C PRO A 144 5.82 -10.51 14.88
N ALA A 145 5.37 -11.76 14.88
CA ALA A 145 5.06 -12.47 16.11
C ALA A 145 6.29 -12.51 17.06
N GLY A 146 6.05 -12.26 18.33
CA GLY A 146 7.09 -12.27 19.37
C GLY A 146 7.69 -10.89 19.68
N VAL A 147 7.44 -9.87 18.87
CA VAL A 147 7.82 -8.48 19.19
C VAL A 147 6.99 -8.00 20.38
N GLN A 148 7.67 -7.44 21.41
CA GLN A 148 7.01 -6.94 22.61
C GLN A 148 6.59 -5.47 22.45
N PRO A 149 5.56 -4.99 23.15
CA PRO A 149 5.04 -3.63 22.98
C PRO A 149 6.07 -2.51 23.20
N GLU A 150 7.08 -2.75 24.02
CA GLU A 150 8.15 -1.80 24.34
C GLU A 150 9.32 -1.79 23.34
N GLU A 151 9.36 -2.75 22.39
CA GLU A 151 10.49 -2.87 21.47
C GLU A 151 10.40 -1.95 20.26
N PRO A 152 9.23 -1.76 19.60
CA PRO A 152 9.18 -0.90 18.42
C PRO A 152 9.48 0.56 18.73
N ARG A 153 10.19 1.19 17.81
CA ARG A 153 10.50 2.62 17.83
C ARG A 153 10.05 3.23 16.50
N TRP A 154 9.67 4.48 16.51
CA TRP A 154 9.25 5.19 15.30
C TRP A 154 9.90 6.57 15.22
N HIS A 155 10.05 7.06 14.02
CA HIS A 155 10.36 8.44 13.75
C HIS A 155 9.06 9.23 13.60
N GLN A 156 9.15 10.54 13.83
CA GLN A 156 8.00 11.43 13.70
C GLN A 156 7.33 11.26 12.33
N SER A 157 6.02 11.14 12.33
CA SER A 157 5.20 11.04 11.12
C SER A 157 5.27 12.33 10.28
N PRO A 158 5.10 12.23 8.97
CA PRO A 158 4.96 13.40 8.10
C PRO A 158 3.79 14.30 8.52
N ALA A 159 3.82 15.55 8.07
CA ALA A 159 2.72 16.48 8.28
C ALA A 159 1.39 15.90 7.75
N GLY A 160 0.33 16.06 8.52
CA GLY A 160 -1.00 15.51 8.22
C GLY A 160 -1.33 14.19 8.91
N PHE A 161 -0.33 13.53 9.49
CA PHE A 161 -0.54 12.35 10.34
C PHE A 161 -0.44 12.73 11.83
N PRO A 162 -1.01 11.92 12.75
CA PRO A 162 -0.77 12.07 14.18
C PRO A 162 0.73 12.08 14.49
N ALA A 163 1.13 12.84 15.51
CA ALA A 163 2.54 12.92 15.92
C ALA A 163 3.07 11.57 16.42
N GLU A 164 2.19 10.77 17.02
CA GLU A 164 2.48 9.42 17.52
C GLU A 164 1.48 8.44 16.93
N PRO A 165 1.89 7.18 16.64
CA PRO A 165 0.96 6.16 16.16
C PRO A 165 -0.01 5.75 17.27
N GLU A 166 -1.22 5.38 16.88
CA GLU A 166 -2.10 4.60 17.74
C GLU A 166 -1.57 3.18 17.82
N THR A 167 -1.47 2.63 19.02
CA THR A 167 -0.95 1.28 19.24
C THR A 167 -2.07 0.32 19.62
N GLY A 168 -1.94 -0.93 19.23
CA GLY A 168 -2.94 -1.95 19.54
C GLY A 168 -2.44 -3.35 19.20
N PHE A 169 -3.40 -4.27 19.06
CA PHE A 169 -3.14 -5.65 18.67
C PHE A 169 -4.05 -6.04 17.50
N ASP A 170 -3.51 -6.80 16.55
CA ASP A 170 -4.31 -7.40 15.49
C ASP A 170 -5.09 -8.64 15.98
N ALA A 171 -5.88 -9.24 15.10
CA ALA A 171 -6.69 -10.42 15.43
C ALA A 171 -5.87 -11.66 15.80
N GLN A 172 -4.59 -11.70 15.44
CA GLN A 172 -3.64 -12.77 15.78
C GLN A 172 -2.85 -12.47 17.06
N GLY A 173 -3.10 -11.31 17.68
CA GLY A 173 -2.40 -10.85 18.89
C GLY A 173 -1.04 -10.23 18.62
N GLY A 174 -0.69 -9.97 17.37
CA GLY A 174 0.50 -9.22 16.99
C GLY A 174 0.31 -7.72 17.24
N ILE A 175 1.41 -7.01 17.56
CA ILE A 175 1.39 -5.57 17.80
C ILE A 175 1.11 -4.84 16.49
N ILE A 176 0.31 -3.80 16.55
CA ILE A 176 0.07 -2.86 15.45
C ILE A 176 0.32 -1.42 15.87
N TYR A 177 0.78 -0.62 14.90
CA TYR A 177 0.94 0.83 14.98
C TYR A 177 0.20 1.48 13.81
#